data_06ac7eb994a1e1f43b8ff7adaaad00f2
#
_entry.id   06ac7eb994a1e1f43b8ff7adaaad00f2
#
_cell.length_a   1.000
_cell.length_b   1.000
_cell.length_c   1.000
_cell.angle_alpha   90.00
_cell.angle_beta   90.00
_cell.angle_gamma   90.00
#
_symmetry.space_group_name_H-M   'P 1'
#
loop_
_entity.id
_entity.type
_entity.pdbx_description
1 polymer ?
#
loop_
_entity_poly.entity_id
_entity_poly.type
_entity_poly.pdbx_seq_one_letter_code
_entity_poly.pdbx_strand_id
1 'polypeptide(L)'
;MEVAAGYHPEVQSSYSPILREPLTWAAIAALVGTTISMAGTLSWLAWEGMLHTSTGPIPVPPLLASWAPPAGGILATLSLFGVCLLLGRESWTARVTGILLLLWLAASLSFILYSVLRTPGQIPASGKLPTSFVLSLQASLWSGPAATLLLALGALLTEGRRRLGAVLLGLGILGQPLVFAFDALPGEVFYLSASRVLWLGWPGGSVNLPEAVLLILLGLLLLREARRRVVDALRRRIAQENGEKTRRLYEEGFGRGNLSLVEDLVSENFRDLRHGERGKQGMGRIALALRESFPDLRVSVEEQEADYGLVRTRLKLSGTDRGGVLWFRPTGRHATFSATFEDRFRAGELVQHDGSTDTEGLLRQLGHTQEETLPGR
;
A
#
# COMPACT_ATOMS: atom_id res chain seq x y z
N MET A 1 -6.69 -32.08 14.53
CA MET A 1 -7.77 -31.13 14.86
C MET A 1 -7.66 -30.02 13.83
N GLU A 2 -8.41 -30.22 12.73
CA GLU A 2 -8.38 -29.41 11.53
C GLU A 2 -9.08 -28.07 11.77
N VAL A 3 -8.34 -26.99 11.61
CA VAL A 3 -8.94 -25.67 11.40
C VAL A 3 -9.29 -25.62 9.91
N ALA A 4 -10.53 -25.98 9.58
CA ALA A 4 -11.09 -25.74 8.28
C ALA A 4 -11.12 -24.22 8.03
N ALA A 5 -10.15 -23.75 7.26
CA ALA A 5 -10.15 -22.39 6.70
C ALA A 5 -11.38 -22.30 5.79
N GLY A 6 -12.40 -21.57 6.24
CA GLY A 6 -13.56 -21.23 5.41
C GLY A 6 -13.09 -20.53 4.14
N TYR A 7 -13.16 -21.23 3.03
CA TYR A 7 -12.77 -20.78 1.71
C TYR A 7 -13.84 -19.82 1.20
N HIS A 8 -13.62 -18.51 1.36
CA HIS A 8 -14.49 -17.50 0.79
C HIS A 8 -14.15 -17.26 -0.68
N PRO A 9 -15.09 -17.36 -1.62
CA PRO A 9 -14.85 -17.12 -3.04
C PRO A 9 -14.43 -15.68 -3.36
N GLU A 10 -14.63 -14.73 -2.46
CA GLU A 10 -14.13 -13.36 -2.59
C GLU A 10 -12.60 -13.23 -2.53
N VAL A 11 -11.88 -14.24 -2.05
CA VAL A 11 -10.40 -14.21 -1.97
C VAL A 11 -9.78 -14.36 -3.37
N GLN A 12 -10.45 -14.99 -4.33
CA GLN A 12 -9.91 -15.11 -5.71
C GLN A 12 -9.97 -13.81 -6.51
N SER A 13 -10.83 -12.85 -6.15
CA SER A 13 -10.83 -11.52 -6.76
C SER A 13 -9.76 -10.58 -6.15
N SER A 14 -9.07 -11.01 -5.09
CA SER A 14 -8.17 -10.17 -4.29
C SER A 14 -6.81 -9.85 -4.94
N TYR A 15 -6.44 -10.53 -6.03
CA TYR A 15 -5.24 -10.17 -6.79
C TYR A 15 -5.43 -8.92 -7.66
N SER A 16 -6.66 -8.60 -8.06
CA SER A 16 -6.96 -7.44 -8.90
C SER A 16 -6.63 -6.08 -8.24
N PRO A 17 -6.84 -5.87 -6.93
CA PRO A 17 -6.52 -4.59 -6.30
C PRO A 17 -5.01 -4.31 -6.21
N ILE A 18 -4.19 -5.34 -5.96
CA ILE A 18 -2.72 -5.18 -5.88
C ILE A 18 -2.15 -4.78 -7.23
N LEU A 19 -2.63 -5.38 -8.32
CA LEU A 19 -2.21 -5.05 -9.67
C LEU A 19 -2.70 -3.67 -10.16
N ARG A 20 -3.72 -3.11 -9.52
CA ARG A 20 -4.19 -1.74 -9.80
C ARG A 20 -3.36 -0.67 -9.08
N GLU A 21 -2.59 -1.04 -8.06
CA GLU A 21 -1.74 -0.10 -7.33
C GLU A 21 -0.50 0.26 -8.17
N PRO A 22 -0.28 1.54 -8.51
CA PRO A 22 0.85 1.98 -9.36
C PRO A 22 2.22 1.57 -8.82
N LEU A 23 2.37 1.48 -7.50
CA LEU A 23 3.62 1.05 -6.87
C LEU A 23 3.96 -0.41 -7.15
N THR A 24 2.97 -1.25 -7.42
CA THR A 24 3.20 -2.64 -7.83
C THR A 24 3.92 -2.69 -9.17
N TRP A 25 3.51 -1.89 -10.15
CA TRP A 25 4.16 -1.82 -11.44
C TRP A 25 5.57 -1.23 -11.36
N ALA A 26 5.78 -0.24 -10.50
CA ALA A 26 7.11 0.29 -10.22
C ALA A 26 8.03 -0.78 -9.58
N ALA A 27 7.51 -1.58 -8.66
CA ALA A 27 8.25 -2.70 -8.08
C ALA A 27 8.59 -3.77 -9.12
N ILE A 28 7.63 -4.15 -9.97
CA ILE A 28 7.85 -5.10 -11.07
C ILE A 28 8.91 -4.55 -12.03
N ALA A 29 8.84 -3.27 -12.39
CA ALA A 29 9.82 -2.63 -13.26
C ALA A 29 11.24 -2.70 -12.66
N ALA A 30 11.40 -2.46 -11.35
CA ALA A 30 12.69 -2.59 -10.68
C ALA A 30 13.23 -4.03 -10.76
N LEU A 31 12.41 -5.01 -10.38
CA LEU A 31 12.82 -6.41 -10.28
C LEU A 31 13.08 -7.04 -11.67
N VAL A 32 12.13 -6.90 -12.58
CA VAL A 32 12.22 -7.47 -13.93
C VAL A 32 13.31 -6.76 -14.73
N GLY A 33 13.36 -5.42 -14.68
CA GLY A 33 14.38 -4.65 -15.38
C GLY A 33 15.79 -5.00 -14.91
N THR A 34 16.01 -5.12 -13.60
CA THR A 34 17.30 -5.55 -13.07
C THR A 34 17.67 -6.96 -13.51
N THR A 35 16.72 -7.90 -13.50
CA THR A 35 16.95 -9.27 -13.92
C THR A 35 17.33 -9.34 -15.40
N ILE A 36 16.61 -8.61 -16.26
CA ILE A 36 16.91 -8.54 -17.70
C ILE A 36 18.29 -7.93 -17.94
N SER A 37 18.61 -6.81 -17.26
CA SER A 37 19.91 -6.16 -17.39
C SER A 37 21.06 -7.08 -16.97
N MET A 38 20.93 -7.76 -15.84
CA MET A 38 21.94 -8.70 -15.34
C MET A 38 22.13 -9.90 -16.28
N ALA A 39 21.03 -10.49 -16.77
CA ALA A 39 21.11 -11.59 -17.73
C ALA A 39 21.83 -11.20 -19.02
N GLY A 40 21.54 -10.01 -19.55
CA GLY A 40 22.23 -9.45 -20.70
C GLY A 40 23.71 -9.19 -20.44
N THR A 41 24.05 -8.64 -19.29
CA THR A 41 25.43 -8.38 -18.88
C THR A 41 26.22 -9.69 -18.74
N LEU A 42 25.65 -10.72 -18.13
CA LEU A 42 26.28 -12.04 -18.04
C LEU A 42 26.49 -12.67 -19.44
N SER A 43 25.52 -12.50 -20.35
CA SER A 43 25.64 -12.95 -21.74
C SER A 43 26.75 -12.21 -22.49
N TRP A 44 26.93 -10.91 -22.23
CA TRP A 44 28.03 -10.13 -22.78
C TRP A 44 29.39 -10.61 -22.28
N LEU A 45 29.55 -10.84 -20.99
CA LEU A 45 30.77 -11.36 -20.41
C LEU A 45 31.17 -12.74 -20.96
N ALA A 46 30.18 -13.63 -21.12
CA ALA A 46 30.39 -14.94 -21.73
C ALA A 46 30.88 -14.79 -23.16
N TRP A 47 30.31 -13.88 -23.94
CA TRP A 47 30.72 -13.59 -25.30
C TRP A 47 32.13 -12.96 -25.33
N GLU A 48 32.45 -12.01 -24.48
CA GLU A 48 33.76 -11.39 -24.35
C GLU A 48 34.83 -12.44 -23.99
N GLY A 49 34.54 -13.35 -23.07
CA GLY A 49 35.41 -14.48 -22.74
C GLY A 49 35.70 -15.38 -23.95
N MET A 50 34.72 -15.61 -24.80
CA MET A 50 34.94 -16.35 -26.06
C MET A 50 35.83 -15.60 -27.04
N LEU A 51 35.77 -14.27 -27.11
CA LEU A 51 36.65 -13.45 -27.95
C LEU A 51 38.12 -13.65 -27.63
N HIS A 52 38.47 -13.74 -26.34
CA HIS A 52 39.85 -13.90 -25.91
C HIS A 52 40.42 -15.30 -26.11
N THR A 53 39.55 -16.30 -26.35
CA THR A 53 39.93 -17.71 -26.56
C THR A 53 39.83 -18.16 -28.00
N SER A 54 39.16 -17.40 -28.87
CA SER A 54 38.96 -17.77 -30.27
C SER A 54 40.11 -17.32 -31.16
N THR A 55 40.63 -18.24 -32.00
CA THR A 55 41.62 -17.93 -33.05
C THR A 55 40.93 -17.71 -34.42
N GLY A 56 39.58 -17.65 -34.45
CA GLY A 56 38.77 -17.51 -35.67
C GLY A 56 38.17 -16.11 -35.85
N PRO A 57 37.29 -15.93 -36.84
CA PRO A 57 36.60 -14.65 -37.05
C PRO A 57 35.79 -14.25 -35.81
N ILE A 58 35.78 -12.96 -35.48
CA ILE A 58 35.10 -12.40 -34.29
C ILE A 58 33.60 -12.72 -34.40
N PRO A 59 33.03 -13.50 -33.47
CA PRO A 59 31.60 -13.81 -33.50
C PRO A 59 30.78 -12.53 -33.18
N VAL A 60 29.62 -12.42 -33.86
CA VAL A 60 28.67 -11.33 -33.56
C VAL A 60 28.11 -11.50 -32.16
N PRO A 61 28.02 -10.42 -31.34
CA PRO A 61 27.45 -10.52 -30.02
C PRO A 61 25.98 -10.97 -30.07
N PRO A 62 25.54 -11.87 -29.15
CA PRO A 62 24.14 -12.29 -29.10
C PRO A 62 23.22 -11.09 -28.88
N LEU A 63 22.02 -11.11 -29.47
CA LEU A 63 21.02 -10.05 -29.27
C LEU A 63 20.76 -9.78 -27.80
N LEU A 64 20.72 -10.81 -26.96
CA LEU A 64 20.56 -10.69 -25.52
C LEU A 64 21.69 -9.89 -24.90
N ALA A 65 22.92 -10.10 -25.31
CA ALA A 65 24.09 -9.35 -24.80
C ALA A 65 24.06 -7.89 -25.20
N SER A 66 23.56 -7.56 -26.40
CA SER A 66 23.57 -6.20 -26.94
C SER A 66 22.42 -5.33 -26.41
N TRP A 67 21.22 -5.89 -26.27
CA TRP A 67 19.99 -5.12 -26.01
C TRP A 67 19.43 -5.26 -24.60
N ALA A 68 19.63 -6.43 -23.95
CA ALA A 68 19.06 -6.66 -22.65
C ALA A 68 19.63 -5.75 -21.55
N PRO A 69 20.96 -5.44 -21.49
CA PRO A 69 21.48 -4.55 -20.46
C PRO A 69 20.84 -3.16 -20.50
N PRO A 70 20.84 -2.43 -21.63
CA PRO A 70 20.24 -1.08 -21.66
C PRO A 70 18.72 -1.12 -21.49
N ALA A 71 18.02 -2.08 -22.08
CA ALA A 71 16.57 -2.20 -21.93
C ALA A 71 16.17 -2.50 -20.49
N GLY A 72 16.87 -3.41 -19.84
CA GLY A 72 16.64 -3.75 -18.44
C GLY A 72 16.96 -2.60 -17.50
N GLY A 73 18.05 -1.86 -17.76
CA GLY A 73 18.43 -0.66 -16.99
C GLY A 73 17.40 0.45 -17.10
N ILE A 74 16.87 0.73 -18.29
CA ILE A 74 15.78 1.70 -18.48
C ILE A 74 14.55 1.27 -17.68
N LEU A 75 14.15 0.00 -17.80
CA LEU A 75 12.99 -0.52 -17.10
C LEU A 75 13.15 -0.43 -15.57
N ALA A 76 14.33 -0.80 -15.06
CA ALA A 76 14.63 -0.70 -13.64
C ALA A 76 14.56 0.76 -13.13
N THR A 77 15.11 1.70 -13.92
CA THR A 77 15.09 3.12 -13.55
C THR A 77 13.68 3.71 -13.59
N LEU A 78 12.77 3.21 -14.43
CA LEU A 78 11.37 3.61 -14.41
C LEU A 78 10.70 3.37 -13.05
N SER A 79 11.24 2.47 -12.23
CA SER A 79 10.76 2.26 -10.86
C SER A 79 10.85 3.52 -9.98
N LEU A 80 11.78 4.42 -10.28
CA LEU A 80 11.95 5.68 -9.56
C LEU A 80 10.72 6.61 -9.70
N PHE A 81 9.92 6.49 -10.78
CA PHE A 81 8.62 7.17 -10.86
C PHE A 81 7.65 6.69 -9.78
N GLY A 82 7.70 5.41 -9.41
CA GLY A 82 6.96 4.90 -8.26
C GLY A 82 7.35 5.57 -6.95
N VAL A 83 8.65 5.86 -6.77
CA VAL A 83 9.12 6.60 -5.60
C VAL A 83 8.60 8.04 -5.60
N CYS A 84 8.54 8.70 -6.76
CA CYS A 84 7.91 10.03 -6.89
C CYS A 84 6.45 10.00 -6.45
N LEU A 85 5.68 8.98 -6.86
CA LEU A 85 4.29 8.79 -6.42
C LEU A 85 4.20 8.52 -4.91
N LEU A 86 5.19 7.87 -4.34
CA LEU A 86 5.26 7.56 -2.91
C LEU A 86 5.50 8.82 -2.06
N LEU A 87 6.38 9.71 -2.52
CA LEU A 87 6.68 10.97 -1.84
C LEU A 87 5.54 12.00 -1.94
N GLY A 88 4.59 11.79 -2.87
CA GLY A 88 3.41 12.63 -3.05
C GLY A 88 3.63 13.84 -3.96
N ARG A 89 2.54 14.32 -4.52
CA ARG A 89 2.54 15.45 -5.48
C ARG A 89 2.94 16.80 -4.85
N GLU A 90 2.80 16.94 -3.55
CA GLU A 90 3.13 18.18 -2.84
C GLU A 90 4.63 18.34 -2.57
N SER A 91 5.39 17.24 -2.61
CA SER A 91 6.84 17.27 -2.44
C SER A 91 7.51 17.91 -3.64
N TRP A 92 8.21 19.03 -3.42
CA TRP A 92 9.00 19.68 -4.46
C TRP A 92 10.10 18.76 -5.02
N THR A 93 10.71 17.93 -4.15
CA THR A 93 11.71 16.93 -4.55
C THR A 93 11.12 15.93 -5.54
N ALA A 94 9.91 15.42 -5.30
CA ALA A 94 9.24 14.50 -6.22
C ALA A 94 8.93 15.14 -7.57
N ARG A 95 8.52 16.41 -7.59
CA ARG A 95 8.23 17.15 -8.85
C ARG A 95 9.48 17.38 -9.67
N VAL A 96 10.54 17.91 -9.05
CA VAL A 96 11.83 18.16 -9.74
C VAL A 96 12.42 16.84 -10.24
N THR A 97 12.39 15.79 -9.43
CA THR A 97 12.86 14.47 -9.84
C THR A 97 12.06 13.90 -11.00
N GLY A 98 10.74 14.05 -10.99
CA GLY A 98 9.91 13.60 -12.12
C GLY A 98 10.33 14.24 -13.44
N ILE A 99 10.67 15.54 -13.44
CA ILE A 99 11.19 16.25 -14.60
C ILE A 99 12.55 15.69 -15.02
N LEU A 100 13.48 15.48 -14.07
CA LEU A 100 14.80 14.91 -14.35
C LEU A 100 14.73 13.50 -14.92
N LEU A 101 13.81 12.66 -14.43
CA LEU A 101 13.57 11.32 -14.95
C LEU A 101 12.99 11.34 -16.37
N LEU A 102 12.10 12.29 -16.68
CA LEU A 102 11.60 12.47 -18.04
C LEU A 102 12.71 12.93 -19.00
N LEU A 103 13.58 13.86 -18.57
CA LEU A 103 14.75 14.27 -19.35
C LEU A 103 15.70 13.11 -19.56
N TRP A 104 15.96 12.32 -18.52
CA TRP A 104 16.78 11.12 -18.61
C TRP A 104 16.19 10.10 -19.62
N LEU A 105 14.89 9.85 -19.55
CA LEU A 105 14.20 8.93 -20.46
C LEU A 105 14.28 9.43 -21.91
N ALA A 106 14.02 10.68 -22.15
CA ALA A 106 14.11 11.29 -23.48
C ALA A 106 15.53 11.20 -24.05
N ALA A 107 16.54 11.50 -23.23
CA ALA A 107 17.96 11.39 -23.62
C ALA A 107 18.36 9.93 -23.93
N SER A 108 17.91 8.99 -23.09
CA SER A 108 18.20 7.56 -23.27
C SER A 108 17.53 7.00 -24.53
N LEU A 109 16.27 7.37 -24.81
CA LEU A 109 15.58 7.00 -26.04
C LEU A 109 16.23 7.61 -27.28
N SER A 110 16.67 8.89 -27.22
CA SER A 110 17.39 9.56 -28.30
C SER A 110 18.71 8.83 -28.61
N PHE A 111 19.44 8.41 -27.57
CA PHE A 111 20.66 7.63 -27.70
C PHE A 111 20.40 6.27 -28.38
N ILE A 112 19.39 5.53 -27.94
CA ILE A 112 19.03 4.24 -28.55
C ILE A 112 18.62 4.43 -30.01
N LEU A 113 17.76 5.39 -30.30
CA LEU A 113 17.28 5.66 -31.65
C LEU A 113 18.46 6.02 -32.58
N TYR A 114 19.36 6.87 -32.11
CA TYR A 114 20.57 7.21 -32.86
C TYR A 114 21.45 5.96 -33.12
N SER A 115 21.60 5.09 -32.14
CA SER A 115 22.40 3.87 -32.25
C SER A 115 21.79 2.85 -33.23
N VAL A 116 20.45 2.78 -33.29
CA VAL A 116 19.70 1.85 -34.17
C VAL A 116 19.66 2.35 -35.62
N LEU A 117 19.46 3.66 -35.82
CA LEU A 117 19.33 4.23 -37.17
C LEU A 117 20.66 4.36 -37.89
N ARG A 118 21.76 4.19 -37.20
CA ARG A 118 23.10 4.30 -37.77
C ARG A 118 23.51 2.93 -38.34
N THR A 119 23.64 2.85 -39.64
CA THR A 119 24.24 1.66 -40.31
C THR A 119 25.70 1.49 -39.88
N PRO A 120 26.14 0.25 -39.58
CA PRO A 120 27.54 -0.04 -39.32
C PRO A 120 28.40 0.44 -40.47
N GLY A 121 29.36 1.32 -40.20
CA GLY A 121 30.27 1.90 -41.19
C GLY A 121 30.18 3.43 -41.43
N GLN A 122 29.18 4.09 -40.90
CA GLN A 122 29.02 5.56 -40.99
C GLN A 122 29.61 6.35 -39.79
N ILE A 123 30.76 5.92 -39.26
CA ILE A 123 31.52 6.82 -38.40
C ILE A 123 32.10 7.89 -39.29
N PRO A 124 31.85 9.18 -39.05
CA PRO A 124 32.49 10.24 -39.85
C PRO A 124 34.00 10.02 -39.88
N ALA A 125 34.62 10.15 -41.05
CA ALA A 125 36.08 10.06 -41.16
C ALA A 125 36.86 11.02 -40.22
N SER A 126 36.17 12.03 -39.67
CA SER A 126 36.69 12.94 -38.64
C SER A 126 36.77 12.33 -37.25
N GLY A 127 36.20 11.15 -36.98
CA GLY A 127 36.12 10.54 -35.62
C GLY A 127 35.30 11.33 -34.62
N LYS A 128 34.72 12.48 -34.99
CA LYS A 128 33.95 13.33 -34.06
C LYS A 128 32.47 12.95 -34.04
N LEU A 129 31.96 12.66 -32.88
CA LEU A 129 30.54 12.44 -32.66
C LEU A 129 29.74 13.75 -32.81
N PRO A 130 28.52 13.75 -33.34
CA PRO A 130 27.69 14.94 -33.40
C PRO A 130 27.50 15.57 -32.00
N THR A 131 27.55 16.88 -31.91
CA THR A 131 27.41 17.61 -30.63
C THR A 131 26.08 17.27 -29.93
N SER A 132 24.96 17.09 -30.68
CA SER A 132 23.69 16.68 -30.14
C SER A 132 23.75 15.30 -29.48
N PHE A 133 24.50 14.36 -30.04
CA PHE A 133 24.71 13.04 -29.46
C PHE A 133 25.53 13.13 -28.16
N VAL A 134 26.62 13.90 -28.13
CA VAL A 134 27.41 14.09 -26.93
C VAL A 134 26.60 14.75 -25.82
N LEU A 135 25.79 15.76 -26.15
CA LEU A 135 24.89 16.43 -25.18
C LEU A 135 23.81 15.46 -24.66
N SER A 136 23.20 14.63 -25.52
CA SER A 136 22.19 13.65 -25.07
C SER A 136 22.80 12.57 -24.18
N LEU A 137 24.02 12.14 -24.49
CA LEU A 137 24.75 11.18 -23.66
C LEU A 137 25.05 11.78 -22.29
N GLN A 138 25.59 13.01 -22.24
CA GLN A 138 25.87 13.69 -20.97
C GLN A 138 24.61 13.93 -20.16
N ALA A 139 23.50 14.35 -20.79
CA ALA A 139 22.23 14.53 -20.11
C ALA A 139 21.71 13.21 -19.51
N SER A 140 21.85 12.11 -20.23
CA SER A 140 21.46 10.77 -19.71
C SER A 140 22.33 10.34 -18.53
N LEU A 141 23.64 10.61 -18.58
CA LEU A 141 24.59 10.21 -17.55
C LEU A 141 24.38 10.94 -16.21
N TRP A 142 24.00 12.21 -16.24
CA TRP A 142 23.92 13.03 -15.03
C TRP A 142 22.49 13.16 -14.47
N SER A 143 21.46 13.13 -15.32
CA SER A 143 20.09 13.34 -14.85
C SER A 143 19.55 12.18 -13.99
N GLY A 144 19.92 10.95 -14.28
CA GLY A 144 19.51 9.78 -13.48
C GLY A 144 20.04 9.82 -12.04
N PRO A 145 21.35 9.91 -11.83
CA PRO A 145 21.94 10.08 -10.50
C PRO A 145 21.42 11.29 -9.73
N ALA A 146 21.30 12.45 -10.38
CA ALA A 146 20.76 13.66 -9.76
C ALA A 146 19.31 13.44 -9.30
N ALA A 147 18.47 12.81 -10.12
CA ALA A 147 17.13 12.45 -9.78
C ALA A 147 17.08 11.52 -8.56
N THR A 148 17.94 10.51 -8.53
CA THR A 148 17.99 9.51 -7.45
C THR A 148 18.43 10.14 -6.14
N LEU A 149 19.44 11.04 -6.16
CA LEU A 149 19.90 11.77 -4.97
C LEU A 149 18.84 12.72 -4.42
N LEU A 150 18.10 13.41 -5.30
CA LEU A 150 16.98 14.26 -4.88
C LEU A 150 15.85 13.45 -4.23
N LEU A 151 15.53 12.28 -4.76
CA LEU A 151 14.56 11.38 -4.14
C LEU A 151 15.06 10.85 -2.81
N ALA A 152 16.35 10.53 -2.71
CA ALA A 152 16.97 10.10 -1.46
C ALA A 152 16.80 11.17 -0.38
N LEU A 153 17.10 12.42 -0.70
CA LEU A 153 16.91 13.55 0.20
C LEU A 153 15.45 13.68 0.63
N GLY A 154 14.51 13.66 -0.32
CA GLY A 154 13.08 13.71 -0.01
C GLY A 154 12.61 12.58 0.89
N ALA A 155 13.09 11.35 0.66
CA ALA A 155 12.75 10.18 1.46
C ALA A 155 13.40 10.22 2.86
N LEU A 156 14.63 10.72 2.99
CA LEU A 156 15.33 10.87 4.28
C LEU A 156 14.64 11.91 5.18
N LEU A 157 14.13 12.99 4.57
CA LEU A 157 13.40 14.04 5.29
C LEU A 157 11.98 13.63 5.68
N THR A 158 11.44 12.54 5.13
CA THR A 158 10.10 12.05 5.43
C THR A 158 10.15 11.02 6.56
N GLU A 159 9.39 11.24 7.62
CA GLU A 159 9.27 10.28 8.72
C GLU A 159 8.82 8.90 8.25
N GLY A 160 9.46 7.86 8.80
CA GLY A 160 9.17 6.46 8.45
C GLY A 160 9.76 5.98 7.12
N ARG A 161 10.37 6.83 6.30
CA ARG A 161 10.94 6.47 4.98
C ARG A 161 12.45 6.43 4.92
N ARG A 162 13.15 6.49 6.04
CA ARG A 162 14.62 6.53 6.11
C ARG A 162 15.29 5.35 5.39
N ARG A 163 14.72 4.14 5.45
CA ARG A 163 15.26 2.96 4.74
C ARG A 163 15.20 3.13 3.22
N LEU A 164 14.09 3.66 2.72
CA LEU A 164 13.96 4.00 1.29
C LEU A 164 14.99 5.06 0.90
N GLY A 165 15.15 6.10 1.71
CA GLY A 165 16.17 7.14 1.50
C GLY A 165 17.58 6.59 1.45
N ALA A 166 17.94 5.66 2.33
CA ALA A 166 19.25 5.02 2.33
C ALA A 166 19.51 4.19 1.06
N VAL A 167 18.51 3.42 0.59
CA VAL A 167 18.63 2.67 -0.68
C VAL A 167 18.80 3.60 -1.87
N LEU A 168 18.03 4.68 -1.94
CA LEU A 168 18.12 5.67 -3.00
C LEU A 168 19.45 6.43 -2.97
N LEU A 169 19.96 6.77 -1.79
CA LEU A 169 21.26 7.38 -1.62
C LEU A 169 22.37 6.45 -2.14
N GLY A 170 22.29 5.17 -1.79
CA GLY A 170 23.19 4.14 -2.31
C GLY A 170 23.14 4.05 -3.83
N LEU A 171 21.94 4.03 -4.43
CA LEU A 171 21.75 4.04 -5.88
C LEU A 171 22.36 5.27 -6.54
N GLY A 172 22.17 6.44 -5.94
CA GLY A 172 22.71 7.71 -6.48
C GLY A 172 24.23 7.81 -6.40
N ILE A 173 24.86 7.18 -5.42
CA ILE A 173 26.32 7.21 -5.21
C ILE A 173 27.02 6.04 -5.91
N LEU A 174 26.52 4.82 -5.72
CA LEU A 174 27.14 3.59 -6.22
C LEU A 174 26.78 3.27 -7.67
N GLY A 175 25.82 3.98 -8.25
CA GLY A 175 25.50 3.87 -9.67
C GLY A 175 26.53 4.58 -10.55
N GLN A 176 26.04 5.28 -11.56
CA GLN A 176 26.87 5.94 -12.59
C GLN A 176 27.99 6.86 -12.07
N PRO A 177 27.83 7.70 -11.02
CA PRO A 177 28.89 8.62 -10.60
C PRO A 177 30.17 7.92 -10.17
N LEU A 178 30.06 6.75 -9.53
CA LEU A 178 31.23 6.02 -9.09
C LEU A 178 32.01 5.43 -10.29
N VAL A 179 31.29 5.01 -11.35
CA VAL A 179 31.90 4.54 -12.60
C VAL A 179 32.79 5.65 -13.19
N PHE A 180 32.28 6.88 -13.26
CA PHE A 180 33.07 8.01 -13.79
C PHE A 180 34.25 8.41 -12.92
N ALA A 181 34.12 8.33 -11.60
CA ALA A 181 35.22 8.58 -10.70
C ALA A 181 36.38 7.59 -10.92
N PHE A 182 36.05 6.35 -11.22
CA PHE A 182 37.08 5.34 -11.54
C PHE A 182 37.66 5.49 -12.95
N ASP A 183 36.85 5.90 -13.95
CA ASP A 183 37.33 6.15 -15.31
C ASP A 183 38.32 7.35 -15.38
N ALA A 184 38.30 8.23 -14.39
CA ALA A 184 39.21 9.34 -14.27
C ALA A 184 40.59 8.94 -13.67
N LEU A 185 40.76 7.72 -13.17
CA LEU A 185 42.03 7.21 -12.66
C LEU A 185 42.93 6.76 -13.80
N PRO A 186 44.28 6.92 -13.67
CA PRO A 186 45.22 6.52 -14.73
C PRO A 186 45.07 5.06 -15.15
N GLY A 187 44.95 4.82 -16.46
CA GLY A 187 44.47 3.61 -17.12
C GLY A 187 45.13 2.27 -16.73
N GLU A 188 46.33 2.27 -16.17
CA GLU A 188 47.02 1.01 -15.83
C GLU A 188 46.47 0.31 -14.57
N VAL A 189 45.87 1.06 -13.65
CA VAL A 189 45.26 0.51 -12.43
C VAL A 189 43.87 -0.05 -12.70
N PHE A 190 43.21 0.44 -13.74
CA PHE A 190 41.83 0.14 -14.08
C PHE A 190 41.67 -1.22 -14.80
N TYR A 191 42.62 -1.64 -15.60
CA TYR A 191 42.53 -2.86 -16.40
C TYR A 191 42.77 -4.15 -15.63
N LEU A 192 43.22 -4.10 -14.41
CA LEU A 192 43.84 -5.26 -13.78
C LEU A 192 43.05 -6.01 -12.75
N SER A 193 41.85 -5.75 -12.36
CA SER A 193 41.26 -6.83 -11.56
C SER A 193 39.93 -6.60 -10.86
N ALA A 194 39.62 -5.45 -10.36
CA ALA A 194 38.41 -5.27 -9.53
C ALA A 194 37.24 -4.73 -10.36
N SER A 195 37.53 -3.97 -11.39
CA SER A 195 36.50 -3.29 -12.22
C SER A 195 35.65 -4.26 -13.05
N ARG A 196 36.25 -5.29 -13.60
CA ARG A 196 35.52 -6.28 -14.42
C ARG A 196 34.58 -7.18 -13.59
N VAL A 197 34.88 -7.44 -12.34
CA VAL A 197 34.05 -8.29 -11.47
C VAL A 197 33.01 -7.50 -10.70
N LEU A 198 33.32 -6.29 -10.26
CA LEU A 198 32.40 -5.42 -9.51
C LEU A 198 31.48 -4.59 -10.43
N TRP A 199 31.96 -4.28 -11.66
CA TRP A 199 31.29 -3.40 -12.61
C TRP A 199 30.93 -4.15 -13.88
N LEU A 200 29.95 -5.03 -13.78
CA LEU A 200 29.36 -5.75 -14.92
C LEU A 200 28.53 -4.81 -15.79
N GLY A 201 29.09 -3.68 -16.22
CA GLY A 201 28.30 -2.68 -16.91
C GLY A 201 29.01 -2.07 -18.11
N TRP A 202 28.27 -1.93 -19.21
CA TRP A 202 28.63 -1.14 -20.39
C TRP A 202 28.33 0.34 -20.13
N PRO A 203 29.16 1.30 -20.58
CA PRO A 203 28.78 2.70 -20.58
C PRO A 203 27.55 2.89 -21.48
N GLY A 204 26.41 3.20 -20.92
CA GLY A 204 25.18 3.45 -21.68
C GLY A 204 23.93 2.72 -21.23
N GLY A 205 23.86 2.11 -20.04
CA GLY A 205 22.59 1.59 -19.54
C GLY A 205 22.58 0.24 -18.85
N SER A 206 23.73 -0.38 -18.63
CA SER A 206 23.83 -1.59 -17.84
C SER A 206 23.86 -1.28 -16.35
N VAL A 207 23.31 -2.20 -15.57
CA VAL A 207 23.24 -2.14 -14.10
C VAL A 207 24.44 -2.90 -13.54
N ASN A 208 25.28 -2.25 -12.73
CA ASN A 208 26.37 -2.93 -12.02
C ASN A 208 25.86 -3.77 -10.83
N LEU A 209 26.70 -4.67 -10.31
CA LEU A 209 26.27 -5.58 -9.25
C LEU A 209 25.77 -4.86 -7.97
N PRO A 210 26.45 -3.86 -7.39
CA PRO A 210 25.92 -3.08 -6.27
C PRO A 210 24.59 -2.38 -6.60
N GLU A 211 24.47 -1.81 -7.77
CA GLU A 211 23.24 -1.17 -8.23
C GLU A 211 22.10 -2.17 -8.40
N ALA A 212 22.40 -3.36 -8.94
CA ALA A 212 21.43 -4.46 -9.06
C ALA A 212 20.86 -4.85 -7.69
N VAL A 213 21.71 -5.02 -6.68
CA VAL A 213 21.27 -5.33 -5.31
C VAL A 213 20.36 -4.22 -4.76
N LEU A 214 20.74 -2.96 -4.95
CA LEU A 214 19.95 -1.81 -4.47
C LEU A 214 18.63 -1.67 -5.22
N LEU A 215 18.58 -1.94 -6.53
CA LEU A 215 17.34 -1.93 -7.31
C LEU A 215 16.39 -3.07 -6.92
N ILE A 216 16.93 -4.24 -6.61
CA ILE A 216 16.14 -5.35 -6.06
C ILE A 216 15.55 -4.95 -4.69
N LEU A 217 16.37 -4.38 -3.81
CA LEU A 217 15.90 -3.86 -2.51
C LEU A 217 14.82 -2.78 -2.68
N LEU A 218 15.01 -1.87 -3.63
CA LEU A 218 14.00 -0.86 -3.98
C LEU A 218 12.70 -1.52 -4.42
N GLY A 219 12.76 -2.48 -5.34
CA GLY A 219 11.59 -3.23 -5.81
C GLY A 219 10.84 -3.91 -4.67
N LEU A 220 11.56 -4.57 -3.76
CA LEU A 220 10.96 -5.22 -2.59
C LEU A 220 10.32 -4.22 -1.62
N LEU A 221 10.95 -3.06 -1.40
CA LEU A 221 10.37 -2.00 -0.57
C LEU A 221 9.09 -1.43 -1.19
N LEU A 222 9.08 -1.17 -2.50
CA LEU A 222 7.91 -0.69 -3.22
C LEU A 222 6.76 -1.71 -3.19
N LEU A 223 7.06 -2.99 -3.38
CA LEU A 223 6.07 -4.06 -3.32
C LEU A 223 5.46 -4.18 -1.92
N ARG A 224 6.29 -4.09 -0.87
CA ARG A 224 5.82 -4.08 0.52
C ARG A 224 4.88 -2.90 0.78
N GLU A 225 5.22 -1.73 0.28
CA GLU A 225 4.40 -0.53 0.46
C GLU A 225 3.09 -0.60 -0.34
N ALA A 226 3.13 -1.10 -1.58
CA ALA A 226 1.93 -1.35 -2.38
C ALA A 226 0.96 -2.29 -1.64
N ARG A 227 1.49 -3.41 -1.12
CA ARG A 227 0.69 -4.35 -0.34
C ARG A 227 0.07 -3.71 0.89
N ARG A 228 0.83 -2.88 1.63
CA ARG A 228 0.31 -2.15 2.80
C ARG A 228 -0.85 -1.25 2.42
N ARG A 229 -0.70 -0.42 1.38
CA ARG A 229 -1.75 0.49 0.90
C ARG A 229 -3.03 -0.22 0.54
N VAL A 230 -2.93 -1.34 -0.17
CA VAL A 230 -4.10 -2.15 -0.54
C VAL A 230 -4.78 -2.73 0.71
N VAL A 231 -4.00 -3.28 1.65
CA VAL A 231 -4.55 -3.82 2.91
C VAL A 231 -5.22 -2.72 3.73
N ASP A 232 -4.60 -1.55 3.85
CA ASP A 232 -5.15 -0.44 4.62
C ASP A 232 -6.41 0.15 3.96
N ALA A 233 -6.44 0.22 2.63
CA ALA A 233 -7.63 0.63 1.89
C ALA A 233 -8.80 -0.36 2.09
N LEU A 234 -8.52 -1.67 2.03
CA LEU A 234 -9.51 -2.71 2.29
C LEU A 234 -10.03 -2.65 3.73
N ARG A 235 -9.12 -2.49 4.71
CA ARG A 235 -9.52 -2.35 6.12
C ARG A 235 -10.44 -1.15 6.33
N ARG A 236 -10.12 0.01 5.75
CA ARG A 236 -10.96 1.21 5.85
C ARG A 236 -12.34 0.97 5.23
N ARG A 237 -12.38 0.33 4.06
CA ARG A 237 -13.66 -0.01 3.42
C ARG A 237 -14.52 -0.91 4.30
N ILE A 238 -13.95 -1.99 4.84
CA ILE A 238 -14.67 -2.90 5.74
C ILE A 238 -15.13 -2.16 7.01
N ALA A 239 -14.28 -1.29 7.58
CA ALA A 239 -14.65 -0.47 8.73
C ALA A 239 -15.87 0.42 8.43
N GLN A 240 -15.89 1.10 7.28
CA GLN A 240 -17.03 1.90 6.83
C GLN A 240 -18.30 1.06 6.66
N GLU A 241 -18.20 -0.08 5.97
CA GLU A 241 -19.33 -1.01 5.77
C GLU A 241 -19.90 -1.51 7.12
N ASN A 242 -19.03 -1.88 8.07
CA ASN A 242 -19.44 -2.30 9.41
C ASN A 242 -20.09 -1.14 10.18
N GLY A 243 -19.54 0.07 10.07
CA GLY A 243 -20.12 1.27 10.67
C GLY A 243 -21.53 1.57 10.15
N GLU A 244 -21.73 1.49 8.83
CA GLU A 244 -23.04 1.68 8.20
C GLU A 244 -24.05 0.59 8.64
N LYS A 245 -23.60 -0.67 8.70
CA LYS A 245 -24.43 -1.78 9.20
C LYS A 245 -24.86 -1.55 10.64
N THR A 246 -23.94 -1.16 11.50
CA THR A 246 -24.23 -0.85 12.91
C THR A 246 -25.21 0.30 13.04
N ARG A 247 -25.02 1.39 12.27
CA ARG A 247 -25.95 2.52 12.25
C ARG A 247 -27.34 2.10 11.85
N ARG A 248 -27.47 1.34 10.75
CA ARG A 248 -28.77 0.83 10.29
C ARG A 248 -29.42 -0.09 11.32
N LEU A 249 -28.65 -0.98 11.95
CA LEU A 249 -29.17 -1.87 12.98
C LEU A 249 -29.80 -1.07 14.14
N TYR A 250 -29.14 0.00 14.61
CA TYR A 250 -29.66 0.80 15.71
C TYR A 250 -30.79 1.77 15.30
N GLU A 251 -30.60 2.55 14.25
CA GLU A 251 -31.57 3.57 13.87
C GLU A 251 -32.83 2.99 13.23
N GLU A 252 -32.68 1.98 12.36
CA GLU A 252 -33.80 1.35 11.66
C GLU A 252 -34.30 0.09 12.40
N GLY A 253 -33.37 -0.79 12.83
CA GLY A 253 -33.72 -2.01 13.53
C GLY A 253 -34.37 -1.75 14.89
N PHE A 254 -33.63 -1.11 15.79
CA PHE A 254 -34.11 -0.77 17.13
C PHE A 254 -35.08 0.41 17.12
N GLY A 255 -34.68 1.52 16.49
CA GLY A 255 -35.45 2.77 16.52
C GLY A 255 -36.76 2.69 15.78
N ARG A 256 -36.79 2.12 14.57
CA ARG A 256 -38.02 2.00 13.76
C ARG A 256 -38.70 0.63 13.84
N GLY A 257 -38.03 -0.37 14.49
CA GLY A 257 -38.60 -1.70 14.64
C GLY A 257 -38.46 -2.62 13.43
N ASN A 258 -37.52 -2.32 12.53
CA ASN A 258 -37.22 -3.19 11.39
C ASN A 258 -36.33 -4.37 11.80
N LEU A 259 -36.93 -5.37 12.42
CA LEU A 259 -36.20 -6.53 12.97
C LEU A 259 -35.63 -7.46 11.88
N SER A 260 -36.00 -7.32 10.60
CA SER A 260 -35.37 -8.07 9.53
C SER A 260 -33.86 -7.76 9.42
N LEU A 261 -33.42 -6.57 9.83
CA LEU A 261 -32.00 -6.22 9.89
C LEU A 261 -31.20 -7.07 10.86
N VAL A 262 -31.84 -7.63 11.91
CA VAL A 262 -31.17 -8.57 12.81
C VAL A 262 -30.85 -9.87 12.08
N GLU A 263 -31.77 -10.37 11.26
CA GLU A 263 -31.56 -11.58 10.46
C GLU A 263 -30.43 -11.39 9.42
N ASP A 264 -30.33 -10.18 8.84
CA ASP A 264 -29.36 -9.86 7.79
C ASP A 264 -27.96 -9.57 8.32
N LEU A 265 -27.85 -8.93 9.49
CA LEU A 265 -26.60 -8.35 9.98
C LEU A 265 -25.97 -9.10 11.15
N VAL A 266 -26.74 -9.88 11.89
CA VAL A 266 -26.29 -10.56 13.10
C VAL A 266 -25.96 -12.03 12.81
N SER A 267 -24.84 -12.50 13.34
CA SER A 267 -24.40 -13.89 13.18
C SER A 267 -25.22 -14.87 14.02
N GLU A 268 -25.40 -16.11 13.53
CA GLU A 268 -25.93 -17.21 14.34
C GLU A 268 -25.09 -17.47 15.61
N ASN A 269 -23.80 -17.17 15.57
CA ASN A 269 -22.89 -17.31 16.70
C ASN A 269 -22.76 -16.04 17.57
N PHE A 270 -23.69 -15.11 17.42
CA PHE A 270 -23.72 -13.87 18.18
C PHE A 270 -23.75 -14.10 19.69
N ARG A 271 -23.07 -13.21 20.43
CA ARG A 271 -23.05 -13.19 21.89
C ARG A 271 -23.20 -11.76 22.40
N ASP A 272 -24.19 -11.54 23.22
CA ASP A 272 -24.29 -10.34 24.06
C ASP A 272 -23.58 -10.62 25.39
N LEU A 273 -22.59 -9.84 25.72
CA LEU A 273 -21.81 -10.02 26.96
C LEU A 273 -22.51 -9.45 28.19
N ARG A 274 -23.44 -8.52 27.99
CA ARG A 274 -24.15 -7.86 29.08
C ARG A 274 -25.39 -8.64 29.56
N HIS A 275 -26.21 -9.09 28.61
CA HIS A 275 -27.48 -9.75 28.95
C HIS A 275 -27.39 -11.28 28.80
N GLY A 276 -26.25 -11.80 28.33
CA GLY A 276 -26.05 -13.24 28.12
C GLY A 276 -26.80 -13.81 26.94
N GLU A 277 -27.43 -12.98 26.12
CA GLU A 277 -28.20 -13.37 24.95
C GLU A 277 -27.32 -13.94 23.84
N ARG A 278 -27.84 -14.84 23.04
CA ARG A 278 -27.09 -15.55 21.99
C ARG A 278 -27.90 -15.66 20.71
N GLY A 279 -27.16 -15.70 19.60
CA GLY A 279 -27.69 -15.84 18.25
C GLY A 279 -28.53 -14.65 17.80
N LYS A 280 -29.02 -14.71 16.58
CA LYS A 280 -29.92 -13.70 16.01
C LYS A 280 -31.14 -13.45 16.87
N GLN A 281 -31.74 -14.54 17.36
CA GLN A 281 -32.90 -14.46 18.22
C GLN A 281 -32.65 -13.73 19.54
N GLY A 282 -31.41 -13.84 20.10
CA GLY A 282 -31.01 -13.12 21.31
C GLY A 282 -31.00 -11.62 21.05
N MET A 283 -30.39 -11.18 19.95
CA MET A 283 -30.39 -9.76 19.57
C MET A 283 -31.81 -9.24 19.28
N GLY A 284 -32.63 -10.07 18.64
CA GLY A 284 -34.04 -9.77 18.42
C GLY A 284 -34.82 -9.57 19.73
N ARG A 285 -34.61 -10.42 20.76
CA ARG A 285 -35.22 -10.26 22.10
C ARG A 285 -34.82 -8.96 22.77
N ILE A 286 -33.54 -8.56 22.68
CA ILE A 286 -33.05 -7.27 23.21
C ILE A 286 -33.82 -6.11 22.55
N ALA A 287 -33.91 -6.13 21.22
CA ALA A 287 -34.60 -5.08 20.48
C ALA A 287 -36.09 -5.02 20.81
N LEU A 288 -36.74 -6.16 20.92
CA LEU A 288 -38.18 -6.25 21.30
C LEU A 288 -38.42 -5.75 22.72
N ALA A 289 -37.63 -6.19 23.69
CA ALA A 289 -37.76 -5.77 25.08
C ALA A 289 -37.61 -4.23 25.24
N LEU A 290 -36.67 -3.63 24.51
CA LEU A 290 -36.48 -2.20 24.51
C LEU A 290 -37.70 -1.46 23.92
N ARG A 291 -38.31 -2.01 22.87
CA ARG A 291 -39.50 -1.44 22.24
C ARG A 291 -40.78 -1.70 23.03
N GLU A 292 -40.85 -2.78 23.79
CA GLU A 292 -41.94 -3.00 24.73
C GLU A 292 -41.92 -1.93 25.83
N SER A 293 -40.71 -1.61 26.36
CA SER A 293 -40.56 -0.54 27.33
C SER A 293 -40.88 0.83 26.74
N PHE A 294 -40.42 1.09 25.52
CA PHE A 294 -40.55 2.38 24.81
C PHE A 294 -41.17 2.16 23.41
N PRO A 295 -42.49 2.07 23.25
CA PRO A 295 -43.12 1.81 21.95
C PRO A 295 -42.87 2.89 20.90
N ASP A 296 -42.61 4.12 21.31
CA ASP A 296 -42.25 5.27 20.49
C ASP A 296 -40.73 5.55 20.44
N LEU A 297 -39.92 4.50 20.70
CA LEU A 297 -38.47 4.58 20.75
C LEU A 297 -37.89 5.23 19.51
N ARG A 298 -37.05 6.19 19.73
CA ARG A 298 -36.17 6.82 18.71
C ARG A 298 -34.71 6.60 19.11
N VAL A 299 -33.94 6.15 18.15
CA VAL A 299 -32.49 5.95 18.32
C VAL A 299 -31.76 6.77 17.27
N SER A 300 -30.77 7.50 17.69
CA SER A 300 -29.85 8.22 16.82
C SER A 300 -28.40 7.98 17.22
N VAL A 301 -27.55 7.81 16.22
CA VAL A 301 -26.09 7.70 16.41
C VAL A 301 -25.52 9.10 16.56
N GLU A 302 -24.95 9.40 17.74
CA GLU A 302 -24.27 10.68 18.01
C GLU A 302 -22.81 10.63 17.57
N GLU A 303 -22.09 9.58 17.95
CA GLU A 303 -20.68 9.38 17.65
C GLU A 303 -20.46 7.93 17.23
N GLN A 304 -19.58 7.72 16.27
CA GLN A 304 -19.23 6.39 15.81
C GLN A 304 -17.78 6.33 15.35
N GLU A 305 -17.04 5.38 15.90
CA GLU A 305 -15.70 5.02 15.48
C GLU A 305 -15.71 3.58 14.96
N ALA A 306 -15.26 3.38 13.73
CA ALA A 306 -15.20 2.06 13.11
C ALA A 306 -13.77 1.69 12.75
N ASP A 307 -13.35 0.50 13.16
CA ASP A 307 -12.14 -0.17 12.74
C ASP A 307 -12.50 -1.49 12.02
N TYR A 308 -11.54 -2.17 11.47
CA TYR A 308 -11.69 -3.39 10.65
C TYR A 308 -12.66 -4.44 11.21
N GLY A 309 -12.68 -4.63 12.51
CA GLY A 309 -13.55 -5.64 13.14
C GLY A 309 -14.25 -5.15 14.41
N LEU A 310 -14.19 -3.87 14.70
CA LEU A 310 -14.78 -3.27 15.90
C LEU A 310 -15.43 -1.94 15.53
N VAL A 311 -16.67 -1.77 15.96
CA VAL A 311 -17.40 -0.49 15.86
C VAL A 311 -17.78 -0.05 17.26
N ARG A 312 -17.35 1.13 17.67
CA ARG A 312 -17.80 1.81 18.89
C ARG A 312 -18.83 2.84 18.52
N THR A 313 -19.97 2.78 19.17
CA THR A 313 -21.10 3.65 18.84
C THR A 313 -21.66 4.26 20.11
N ARG A 314 -21.81 5.58 20.12
CA ARG A 314 -22.56 6.32 21.11
C ARG A 314 -23.93 6.65 20.56
N LEU A 315 -24.94 6.22 21.28
CA LEU A 315 -26.34 6.39 20.91
C LEU A 315 -27.03 7.38 21.84
N LYS A 316 -27.95 8.11 21.29
CA LYS A 316 -29.00 8.81 22.02
C LYS A 316 -30.31 8.12 21.76
N LEU A 317 -30.94 7.70 22.85
CA LEU A 317 -32.25 7.04 22.84
C LEU A 317 -33.29 7.96 23.49
N SER A 318 -34.50 7.98 22.95
CA SER A 318 -35.60 8.70 23.56
C SER A 318 -36.90 7.99 23.33
N GLY A 319 -37.80 8.03 24.30
CA GLY A 319 -39.10 7.40 24.21
C GLY A 319 -39.91 7.59 25.50
N THR A 320 -41.19 7.19 25.43
CA THR A 320 -42.14 7.23 26.54
C THR A 320 -42.23 5.87 27.19
N ASP A 321 -41.93 5.80 28.49
CA ASP A 321 -42.03 4.55 29.26
C ASP A 321 -43.49 4.10 29.40
N ARG A 322 -43.87 3.11 28.60
CA ARG A 322 -45.24 2.49 28.61
C ARG A 322 -45.23 1.01 29.00
N GLY A 323 -44.08 0.35 28.90
CA GLY A 323 -43.92 -1.06 29.26
C GLY A 323 -43.22 -1.32 30.59
N GLY A 324 -42.63 -0.28 31.15
CA GLY A 324 -41.79 -0.36 32.34
C GLY A 324 -40.32 -0.62 31.97
N VAL A 325 -39.40 -0.25 32.87
CA VAL A 325 -37.96 -0.40 32.70
C VAL A 325 -37.41 -1.26 33.84
N LEU A 326 -36.63 -2.28 33.49
CA LEU A 326 -36.12 -3.27 34.44
C LEU A 326 -37.29 -3.95 35.17
N TRP A 327 -37.39 -3.75 36.50
CA TRP A 327 -38.49 -4.30 37.35
C TRP A 327 -39.51 -3.21 37.77
N PHE A 328 -39.33 -1.97 37.25
CA PHE A 328 -40.21 -0.87 37.59
C PHE A 328 -41.44 -0.84 36.70
N ARG A 329 -42.57 -0.39 37.30
CA ARG A 329 -43.83 -0.24 36.55
C ARG A 329 -43.75 0.92 35.57
N PRO A 330 -44.54 0.90 34.50
CA PRO A 330 -44.63 1.97 33.54
C PRO A 330 -44.97 3.33 34.24
N THR A 331 -44.22 4.36 33.91
CA THR A 331 -44.45 5.69 34.50
C THR A 331 -45.20 6.63 33.56
N GLY A 332 -45.29 6.31 32.27
CA GLY A 332 -45.85 7.18 31.23
C GLY A 332 -45.00 8.42 30.93
N ARG A 333 -43.83 8.56 31.55
CA ARG A 333 -42.95 9.70 31.37
C ARG A 333 -42.04 9.52 30.12
N HIS A 334 -41.75 10.61 29.50
CA HIS A 334 -40.75 10.63 28.41
C HIS A 334 -39.36 10.78 28.99
N ALA A 335 -38.40 9.98 28.50
CA ALA A 335 -37.00 10.03 28.88
C ALA A 335 -36.08 10.10 27.67
N THR A 336 -34.91 10.71 27.85
CA THR A 336 -33.81 10.73 26.89
C THR A 336 -32.54 10.29 27.62
N PHE A 337 -31.90 9.24 27.10
CA PHE A 337 -30.73 8.65 27.72
C PHE A 337 -29.68 8.26 26.68
N SER A 338 -28.45 8.05 27.12
CA SER A 338 -27.35 7.64 26.26
C SER A 338 -26.96 6.19 26.51
N ALA A 339 -26.42 5.56 25.45
CA ALA A 339 -25.78 4.27 25.54
C ALA A 339 -24.50 4.27 24.71
N THR A 340 -23.50 3.51 25.14
CA THR A 340 -22.27 3.30 24.38
C THR A 340 -22.06 1.82 24.21
N PHE A 341 -21.88 1.41 22.96
CA PHE A 341 -21.74 0.01 22.58
C PHE A 341 -20.44 -0.25 21.82
N GLU A 342 -19.91 -1.44 22.00
CA GLU A 342 -18.81 -2.03 21.24
C GLU A 342 -19.33 -3.27 20.50
N ASP A 343 -19.37 -3.18 19.18
CA ASP A 343 -19.85 -4.20 18.28
C ASP A 343 -18.69 -4.83 17.52
N ARG A 344 -18.48 -6.14 17.68
CA ARG A 344 -17.44 -6.88 16.98
C ARG A 344 -17.98 -7.61 15.77
N PHE A 345 -17.31 -7.42 14.65
CA PHE A 345 -17.64 -8.01 13.36
C PHE A 345 -16.64 -9.09 12.96
N ARG A 346 -17.15 -10.16 12.36
CA ARG A 346 -16.35 -11.18 11.68
C ARG A 346 -17.04 -11.56 10.38
N ALA A 347 -16.28 -11.56 9.27
CA ALA A 347 -16.81 -11.85 7.93
C ALA A 347 -18.04 -10.99 7.54
N GLY A 348 -18.12 -9.75 8.04
CA GLY A 348 -19.21 -8.82 7.73
C GLY A 348 -20.49 -9.01 8.56
N GLU A 349 -20.51 -9.95 9.52
CA GLU A 349 -21.61 -10.17 10.46
C GLU A 349 -21.22 -9.73 11.87
N LEU A 350 -22.20 -9.23 12.63
CA LEU A 350 -22.07 -8.89 14.05
C LEU A 350 -22.00 -10.18 14.89
N VAL A 351 -20.87 -10.41 15.56
CA VAL A 351 -20.64 -11.63 16.36
C VAL A 351 -20.63 -11.40 17.86
N GLN A 352 -20.42 -10.16 18.30
CA GLN A 352 -20.39 -9.85 19.72
C GLN A 352 -20.84 -8.40 19.95
N HIS A 353 -21.62 -8.22 21.00
CA HIS A 353 -22.10 -6.95 21.48
C HIS A 353 -21.75 -6.79 22.96
N ASP A 354 -21.27 -5.62 23.32
CA ASP A 354 -21.00 -5.22 24.69
C ASP A 354 -21.26 -3.72 24.84
N GLY A 355 -21.50 -3.26 26.07
CA GLY A 355 -21.65 -1.84 26.30
C GLY A 355 -22.34 -1.45 27.58
N SER A 356 -22.65 -0.18 27.68
CA SER A 356 -23.30 0.41 28.86
C SER A 356 -24.38 1.41 28.44
N THR A 357 -25.38 1.52 29.30
CA THR A 357 -26.48 2.48 29.18
C THR A 357 -26.47 3.36 30.43
N ASP A 358 -26.77 4.64 30.28
CA ASP A 358 -26.97 5.56 31.42
C ASP A 358 -28.30 5.21 32.12
N THR A 359 -28.27 4.08 32.84
CA THR A 359 -29.44 3.58 33.57
C THR A 359 -29.86 4.49 34.71
N GLU A 360 -28.88 5.08 35.40
CA GLU A 360 -29.16 6.00 36.52
C GLU A 360 -29.86 7.27 36.03
N GLY A 361 -29.32 7.90 34.96
CA GLY A 361 -29.93 9.06 34.33
C GLY A 361 -31.33 8.77 33.80
N LEU A 362 -31.54 7.60 33.23
CA LEU A 362 -32.85 7.13 32.77
C LEU A 362 -33.85 7.00 33.93
N LEU A 363 -33.51 6.26 35.00
CA LEU A 363 -34.39 6.03 36.14
C LEU A 363 -34.76 7.33 36.83
N ARG A 364 -33.82 8.26 36.99
CA ARG A 364 -34.06 9.58 37.55
C ARG A 364 -35.08 10.38 36.72
N GLN A 365 -34.98 10.35 35.39
CA GLN A 365 -35.96 11.02 34.51
C GLN A 365 -37.35 10.38 34.59
N LEU A 366 -37.42 9.07 34.80
CA LEU A 366 -38.67 8.35 35.01
C LEU A 366 -39.25 8.57 36.38
N GLY A 367 -38.52 9.17 37.32
CA GLY A 367 -38.97 9.53 38.66
C GLY A 367 -38.75 8.46 39.72
N HIS A 368 -37.88 7.49 39.45
CA HIS A 368 -37.42 6.52 40.42
C HIS A 368 -36.29 7.08 41.28
N THR A 369 -36.37 6.84 42.61
CA THR A 369 -35.34 7.25 43.54
C THR A 369 -34.27 6.18 43.73
N GLN A 370 -33.05 6.54 44.16
CA GLN A 370 -31.96 5.58 44.39
C GLN A 370 -32.31 4.52 45.47
N GLU A 371 -33.21 4.81 46.39
CA GLU A 371 -33.63 3.86 47.41
C GLU A 371 -34.50 2.71 46.86
N GLU A 372 -35.20 2.94 45.75
CA GLU A 372 -36.00 1.91 45.04
C GLU A 372 -35.17 1.00 44.14
N THR A 373 -33.91 1.35 43.88
CA THR A 373 -33.03 0.61 42.93
C THR A 373 -32.33 -0.59 43.56
N LEU A 374 -32.40 -0.79 44.87
CA LEU A 374 -31.86 -1.99 45.51
C LEU A 374 -32.97 -3.05 45.60
N PRO A 375 -32.85 -4.21 44.91
CA PRO A 375 -33.73 -5.32 45.18
C PRO A 375 -33.59 -5.72 46.63
N GLY A 376 -34.69 -5.76 47.36
CA GLY A 376 -34.74 -5.88 48.80
C GLY A 376 -33.80 -6.94 49.36
N ARG A 377 -33.22 -6.53 50.51
CA ARG A 377 -32.56 -7.44 51.45
C ARG A 377 -33.48 -8.50 51.96
#